data_9985cfc2ddf5cb5fe5811628bd781c2e
#
_entry.id   9985cfc2ddf5cb5fe5811628bd781c2e
#
_cell.length_a   1.000
_cell.length_b   1.000
_cell.length_c   1.000
_cell.angle_alpha   90.00
_cell.angle_beta   90.00
_cell.angle_gamma   90.00
#
_symmetry.space_group_name_H-M   'P 1'
#
loop_
_entity.id
_entity.type
_entity.pdbx_description
1 polymer ?
#
loop_
_entity_poly.entity_id
_entity_poly.type
_entity_poly.pdbx_seq_one_letter_code
_entity_poly.pdbx_strand_id
1 'polypeptide(L)'
;MAKRLLVKVNEADNVAIAVKEIKAGTQVSEDLVTRQDIPQAHKVALERIPKGQPVIRYGVILGYALEDIEKGDWINEFMLELPTPPSVDDMEYGKKIVTDLPTPPVTTFEGYRNPNGGYAGTRNILGISTTVQCVTGVLNVAVERIKEE
;
A
#
# COMPACT_ATOMS: atom_id res chain seq x y z
N MET A 1 20.88 10.36 -19.31
CA MET A 1 20.14 10.46 -18.03
C MET A 1 20.79 9.54 -17.01
N ALA A 2 21.25 10.04 -15.87
CA ALA A 2 21.78 9.21 -14.80
C ALA A 2 20.68 8.23 -14.33
N LYS A 3 21.01 6.96 -14.25
CA LYS A 3 20.05 5.90 -13.87
C LYS A 3 19.72 6.08 -12.40
N ARG A 4 18.48 6.40 -12.07
CA ARG A 4 18.01 6.58 -10.69
C ARG A 4 18.17 5.27 -9.92
N LEU A 5 19.01 5.26 -8.89
CA LEU A 5 19.32 4.06 -8.09
C LEU A 5 18.39 3.91 -6.90
N LEU A 6 17.86 5.02 -6.38
CA LEU A 6 17.01 5.07 -5.20
C LEU A 6 15.67 5.74 -5.52
N VAL A 7 14.61 5.30 -4.86
CA VAL A 7 13.28 5.93 -4.88
C VAL A 7 12.87 6.30 -3.47
N LYS A 8 12.68 7.59 -3.24
CA LYS A 8 11.98 8.16 -2.07
C LYS A 8 10.54 8.44 -2.52
N VAL A 9 9.55 8.01 -1.76
CA VAL A 9 8.13 8.07 -2.16
C VAL A 9 7.41 9.23 -1.50
N ASN A 10 7.67 9.47 -0.22
CA ASN A 10 7.05 10.55 0.55
C ASN A 10 8.14 11.51 1.05
N GLU A 11 7.82 12.80 1.16
CA GLU A 11 8.79 13.80 1.65
C GLU A 11 9.23 13.56 3.10
N ALA A 12 8.35 12.99 3.93
CA ALA A 12 8.64 12.63 5.31
C ALA A 12 9.53 11.37 5.46
N ASP A 13 9.77 10.61 4.37
CA ASP A 13 10.57 9.40 4.44
C ASP A 13 12.02 9.74 4.79
N ASN A 14 12.59 9.06 5.78
CA ASN A 14 14.02 9.10 6.09
C ASN A 14 14.79 7.91 5.50
N VAL A 15 14.11 7.12 4.68
CA VAL A 15 14.70 6.02 3.91
C VAL A 15 14.29 6.08 2.44
N ALA A 16 15.09 5.45 1.57
CA ALA A 16 14.73 5.25 0.16
C ALA A 16 14.89 3.77 -0.22
N ILE A 17 14.26 3.38 -1.32
CA ILE A 17 14.26 2.00 -1.82
C ILE A 17 15.27 1.86 -2.95
N ALA A 18 16.13 0.85 -2.88
CA ALA A 18 17.05 0.49 -3.95
C ALA A 18 16.29 -0.12 -5.14
N VAL A 19 16.36 0.52 -6.30
CA VAL A 19 15.70 0.06 -7.54
C VAL A 19 16.35 -1.23 -8.08
N LYS A 20 17.62 -1.42 -7.78
CA LYS A 20 18.42 -2.62 -8.08
C LYS A 20 19.43 -2.82 -6.97
N GLU A 21 20.15 -3.93 -6.98
CA GLU A 21 21.30 -4.14 -6.10
C GLU A 21 22.30 -2.98 -6.25
N ILE A 22 22.79 -2.46 -5.12
CA ILE A 22 23.78 -1.38 -5.04
C ILE A 22 24.94 -1.87 -4.18
N LYS A 23 26.16 -1.80 -4.71
CA LYS A 23 27.35 -2.21 -3.99
C LYS A 23 27.79 -1.15 -2.96
N ALA A 24 28.42 -1.62 -1.89
CA ALA A 24 29.06 -0.75 -0.90
C ALA A 24 30.01 0.25 -1.59
N GLY A 25 30.06 1.47 -1.07
CA GLY A 25 30.86 2.54 -1.61
C GLY A 25 30.31 3.21 -2.89
N THR A 26 29.09 2.85 -3.30
CA THR A 26 28.45 3.49 -4.46
C THR A 26 27.90 4.86 -4.10
N GLN A 27 28.30 5.89 -4.82
CA GLN A 27 27.71 7.22 -4.75
C GLN A 27 26.32 7.20 -5.41
N VAL A 28 25.26 7.38 -4.64
CA VAL A 28 23.86 7.31 -5.12
C VAL A 28 23.21 8.68 -5.27
N SER A 29 23.74 9.70 -4.56
CA SER A 29 23.45 11.12 -4.73
C SER A 29 24.67 11.95 -4.35
N GLU A 30 24.61 13.30 -4.49
CA GLU A 30 25.73 14.19 -4.19
C GLU A 30 26.28 14.01 -2.76
N ASP A 31 25.41 13.64 -1.82
CA ASP A 31 25.70 13.59 -0.39
C ASP A 31 25.46 12.20 0.24
N LEU A 32 25.23 11.16 -0.57
CA LEU A 32 24.89 9.81 -0.08
C LEU A 32 25.76 8.74 -0.76
N VAL A 33 26.55 8.04 0.04
CA VAL A 33 27.33 6.86 -0.34
C VAL A 33 26.81 5.67 0.44
N THR A 34 26.61 4.53 -0.21
CA THR A 34 26.20 3.29 0.46
C THR A 34 27.35 2.71 1.26
N ARG A 35 27.08 2.27 2.51
CA ARG A 35 28.09 1.73 3.42
C ARG A 35 28.21 0.23 3.35
N GLN A 36 27.15 -0.46 2.91
CA GLN A 36 27.10 -1.91 2.68
C GLN A 36 26.49 -2.20 1.30
N ASP A 37 26.53 -3.46 0.89
CA ASP A 37 25.75 -3.95 -0.24
C ASP A 37 24.27 -3.86 0.09
N ILE A 38 23.51 -3.19 -0.75
CA ILE A 38 22.06 -3.01 -0.59
C ILE A 38 21.36 -3.89 -1.60
N PRO A 39 20.61 -4.91 -1.19
CA PRO A 39 19.83 -5.72 -2.11
C PRO A 39 18.73 -4.92 -2.81
N GLN A 40 18.30 -5.38 -3.99
CA GLN A 40 17.17 -4.79 -4.69
C GLN A 40 15.91 -4.79 -3.80
N ALA A 41 15.13 -3.72 -3.87
CA ALA A 41 13.92 -3.48 -3.08
C ALA A 41 14.14 -3.27 -1.57
N HIS A 42 15.39 -3.26 -1.11
CA HIS A 42 15.72 -2.96 0.29
C HIS A 42 15.89 -1.46 0.53
N LYS A 43 15.91 -1.09 1.81
CA LYS A 43 15.93 0.30 2.27
C LYS A 43 17.35 0.76 2.56
N VAL A 44 17.61 2.03 2.23
CA VAL A 44 18.84 2.76 2.54
C VAL A 44 18.48 3.97 3.39
N ALA A 45 19.21 4.21 4.47
CA ALA A 45 19.06 5.40 5.29
C ALA A 45 19.50 6.66 4.50
N LEU A 46 18.61 7.65 4.42
CA LEU A 46 18.89 8.94 3.77
C LEU A 46 19.57 9.93 4.70
N GLU A 47 19.49 9.70 5.99
CA GLU A 47 20.06 10.49 7.06
C GLU A 47 20.45 9.59 8.23
N ARG A 48 21.14 10.13 9.24
CA ARG A 48 21.39 9.42 10.49
C ARG A 48 20.09 9.30 11.27
N ILE A 49 19.75 8.07 11.69
CA ILE A 49 18.58 7.76 12.52
C ILE A 49 19.11 7.23 13.87
N PRO A 50 19.08 8.05 14.93
CA PRO A 50 19.53 7.62 16.25
C PRO A 50 18.69 6.47 16.81
N LYS A 51 19.28 5.68 17.69
CA LYS A 51 18.57 4.65 18.46
C LYS A 51 17.27 5.21 19.08
N GLY A 52 16.17 4.46 18.95
CA GLY A 52 14.84 4.82 19.44
C GLY A 52 14.08 5.80 18.55
N GLN A 53 14.68 6.31 17.48
CA GLN A 53 13.99 7.20 16.54
C GLN A 53 13.25 6.39 15.45
N PRO A 54 12.16 6.95 14.90
CA PRO A 54 11.34 6.24 13.91
C PRO A 54 12.05 6.14 12.57
N VAL A 55 11.94 4.97 11.95
CA VAL A 55 12.22 4.74 10.54
C VAL A 55 10.92 4.93 9.77
N ILE A 56 10.89 5.91 8.87
CA ILE A 56 9.67 6.36 8.16
C ILE A 56 9.76 6.00 6.69
N ARG A 57 8.73 5.33 6.19
CA ARG A 57 8.53 5.01 4.77
C ARG A 57 7.08 5.20 4.37
N TYR A 58 6.85 5.80 3.20
CA TYR A 58 5.50 6.17 2.72
C TYR A 58 4.77 7.14 3.67
N GLY A 59 5.53 7.93 4.43
CA GLY A 59 4.98 8.82 5.44
C GLY A 59 4.47 8.12 6.71
N VAL A 60 4.74 6.81 6.87
CA VAL A 60 4.34 6.04 8.05
C VAL A 60 5.55 5.44 8.76
N ILE A 61 5.42 5.25 10.07
CA ILE A 61 6.47 4.63 10.90
C ILE A 61 6.48 3.13 10.62
N LEU A 62 7.63 2.61 10.16
CA LEU A 62 7.87 1.18 10.00
C LEU A 62 8.25 0.51 11.32
N GLY A 63 8.98 1.22 12.15
CA GLY A 63 9.52 0.76 13.42
C GLY A 63 10.46 1.80 14.00
N TYR A 64 11.04 1.46 15.14
CA TYR A 64 11.99 2.31 15.83
C TYR A 64 13.39 1.65 15.79
N ALA A 65 14.42 2.46 15.56
CA ALA A 65 15.78 1.97 15.44
C ALA A 65 16.27 1.35 16.77
N LEU A 66 16.74 0.10 16.75
CA LEU A 66 17.31 -0.59 17.91
C LEU A 66 18.73 -0.13 18.23
N GLU A 67 19.41 0.46 17.25
CA GLU A 67 20.76 1.02 17.33
C GLU A 67 20.84 2.28 16.47
N ASP A 68 21.96 3.00 16.55
CA ASP A 68 22.20 4.14 15.66
C ASP A 68 22.38 3.63 14.23
N ILE A 69 21.61 4.16 13.30
CA ILE A 69 21.67 3.87 11.87
C ILE A 69 22.30 5.08 11.18
N GLU A 70 23.39 4.87 10.50
CA GLU A 70 24.09 5.93 9.81
C GLU A 70 23.54 6.15 8.39
N LYS A 71 23.69 7.37 7.88
CA LYS A 71 23.37 7.70 6.51
C LYS A 71 24.10 6.76 5.53
N GLY A 72 23.36 6.12 4.62
CA GLY A 72 23.90 5.16 3.67
C GLY A 72 23.89 3.71 4.16
N ASP A 73 23.43 3.44 5.37
CA ASP A 73 23.29 2.07 5.89
C ASP A 73 22.12 1.34 5.22
N TRP A 74 22.31 0.02 5.06
CA TRP A 74 21.23 -0.90 4.70
C TRP A 74 20.34 -1.14 5.92
N ILE A 75 19.05 -0.88 5.79
CA ILE A 75 18.08 -1.11 6.86
C ILE A 75 17.37 -2.45 6.63
N ASN A 76 17.46 -3.32 7.62
CA ASN A 76 16.81 -4.62 7.66
C ASN A 76 15.92 -4.76 8.91
N GLU A 77 15.20 -5.87 9.00
CA GLU A 77 14.25 -6.15 10.09
C GLU A 77 14.89 -6.30 11.47
N PHE A 78 16.16 -6.72 11.54
CA PHE A 78 16.86 -6.93 12.82
C PHE A 78 17.29 -5.61 13.48
N MET A 79 17.27 -4.52 12.75
CA MET A 79 17.64 -3.20 13.23
C MET A 79 16.43 -2.40 13.77
N LEU A 80 15.22 -2.97 13.69
CA LEU A 80 13.99 -2.26 14.00
C LEU A 80 13.16 -2.99 15.04
N GLU A 81 12.68 -2.23 16.03
CA GLU A 81 11.57 -2.63 16.88
C GLU A 81 10.26 -2.20 16.23
N LEU A 82 9.34 -3.15 16.02
CA LEU A 82 8.05 -2.84 15.42
C LEU A 82 7.16 -2.09 16.42
N PRO A 83 6.36 -1.11 15.96
CA PRO A 83 5.39 -0.45 16.83
C PRO A 83 4.36 -1.47 17.33
N THR A 84 3.99 -1.38 18.59
CA THR A 84 2.93 -2.20 19.16
C THR A 84 1.62 -1.81 18.49
N PRO A 85 0.89 -2.74 17.83
CA PRO A 85 -0.40 -2.41 17.23
C PRO A 85 -1.40 -2.04 18.34
N PRO A 86 -2.34 -1.12 18.06
CA PRO A 86 -3.42 -0.84 19.00
C PRO A 86 -4.23 -2.11 19.25
N SER A 87 -4.74 -2.25 20.48
CA SER A 87 -5.68 -3.33 20.78
C SER A 87 -6.93 -3.20 19.91
N VAL A 88 -7.47 -4.33 19.48
CA VAL A 88 -8.75 -4.35 18.76
C VAL A 88 -9.88 -3.72 19.61
N ASP A 89 -9.78 -3.87 20.92
CA ASP A 89 -10.73 -3.32 21.88
C ASP A 89 -10.67 -1.79 21.99
N ASP A 90 -9.52 -1.20 21.62
CA ASP A 90 -9.30 0.25 21.62
C ASP A 90 -9.70 0.91 20.28
N MET A 91 -10.06 0.10 19.27
CA MET A 91 -10.50 0.62 17.99
C MET A 91 -11.90 1.23 18.08
N GLU A 92 -12.02 2.49 17.71
CA GLU A 92 -13.33 3.12 17.60
C GLU A 92 -14.09 2.57 16.37
N TYR A 93 -15.17 1.86 16.64
CA TYR A 93 -16.14 1.56 15.60
C TYR A 93 -16.86 2.85 15.17
N GLY A 94 -17.13 2.98 13.88
CA GLY A 94 -17.92 4.10 13.37
C GLY A 94 -19.28 4.19 14.10
N LYS A 95 -19.44 5.21 14.94
CA LYS A 95 -20.63 5.39 15.79
C LYS A 95 -21.75 6.12 15.07
N LYS A 96 -21.47 6.73 13.94
CA LYS A 96 -22.45 7.56 13.20
C LYS A 96 -22.92 6.85 11.95
N ILE A 97 -24.09 6.25 12.04
CA ILE A 97 -24.83 5.80 10.85
C ILE A 97 -25.58 7.03 10.32
N VAL A 98 -25.32 7.37 9.06
CA VAL A 98 -26.10 8.40 8.36
C VAL A 98 -27.43 7.77 8.00
N THR A 99 -28.48 8.12 8.74
CA THR A 99 -29.85 7.63 8.51
C THR A 99 -30.71 8.63 7.72
N ASP A 100 -30.24 9.85 7.60
CA ASP A 100 -30.93 10.92 6.89
C ASP A 100 -30.51 10.92 5.40
N LEU A 101 -30.92 9.86 4.70
CA LEU A 101 -30.74 9.76 3.25
C LEU A 101 -31.88 10.48 2.52
N PRO A 102 -31.58 11.26 1.50
CA PRO A 102 -32.63 11.93 0.72
C PRO A 102 -33.54 10.87 0.08
N THR A 103 -34.85 11.07 0.19
CA THR A 103 -35.84 10.24 -0.49
C THR A 103 -35.67 10.45 -1.99
N PRO A 104 -35.47 9.39 -2.80
CA PRO A 104 -35.35 9.54 -4.24
C PRO A 104 -36.66 10.07 -4.83
N PRO A 105 -36.60 10.96 -5.84
CA PRO A 105 -37.78 11.56 -6.47
C PRO A 105 -38.63 10.53 -7.22
N VAL A 106 -38.02 9.40 -7.62
CA VAL A 106 -38.67 8.29 -8.34
C VAL A 106 -38.39 7.02 -7.57
N THR A 107 -39.44 6.32 -7.14
CA THR A 107 -39.35 5.07 -6.36
C THR A 107 -39.72 3.83 -7.19
N THR A 108 -40.11 3.99 -8.45
CA THR A 108 -40.51 2.92 -9.37
C THR A 108 -39.76 3.03 -10.69
N PHE A 109 -39.62 1.91 -11.37
CA PHE A 109 -39.05 1.82 -12.72
C PHE A 109 -39.73 0.70 -13.50
N GLU A 110 -39.67 0.77 -14.84
CA GLU A 110 -40.07 -0.32 -15.71
C GLU A 110 -38.97 -1.38 -15.78
N GLY A 111 -39.29 -2.61 -15.38
CA GLY A 111 -38.36 -3.72 -15.32
C GLY A 111 -38.92 -5.02 -15.86
N TYR A 112 -38.04 -5.99 -16.14
CA TYR A 112 -38.45 -7.32 -16.56
C TYR A 112 -39.06 -8.07 -15.39
N ARG A 113 -40.24 -8.66 -15.59
CA ARG A 113 -40.89 -9.46 -14.55
C ARG A 113 -40.14 -10.79 -14.35
N ASN A 114 -39.73 -11.06 -13.14
CA ASN A 114 -39.14 -12.34 -12.80
C ASN A 114 -40.23 -13.40 -12.63
N PRO A 115 -40.25 -14.50 -13.43
CA PRO A 115 -41.32 -15.50 -13.37
C PRO A 115 -41.40 -16.25 -12.04
N ASN A 116 -40.30 -16.30 -11.29
CA ASN A 116 -40.23 -16.96 -9.97
C ASN A 116 -40.51 -16.04 -8.79
N GLY A 117 -40.95 -14.80 -9.05
CA GLY A 117 -41.02 -13.73 -8.03
C GLY A 117 -39.63 -13.18 -7.69
N GLY A 118 -39.60 -12.23 -6.76
CA GLY A 118 -38.37 -11.54 -6.36
C GLY A 118 -38.12 -10.23 -7.09
N TYR A 119 -36.89 -9.76 -7.07
CA TYR A 119 -36.54 -8.45 -7.60
C TYR A 119 -36.44 -8.48 -9.13
N ALA A 120 -37.01 -7.48 -9.79
CA ALA A 120 -36.88 -7.26 -11.21
C ALA A 120 -35.64 -6.41 -11.53
N GLY A 121 -34.91 -6.80 -12.58
CA GLY A 121 -33.78 -6.04 -13.10
C GLY A 121 -34.13 -5.27 -14.35
N THR A 122 -33.40 -4.21 -14.66
CA THR A 122 -33.52 -3.44 -15.90
C THR A 122 -32.60 -3.96 -17.00
N ARG A 123 -31.55 -4.69 -16.64
CA ARG A 123 -30.57 -5.30 -17.55
C ARG A 123 -30.00 -6.56 -16.93
N ASN A 124 -29.56 -7.50 -17.77
CA ASN A 124 -28.78 -8.65 -17.31
C ASN A 124 -27.31 -8.21 -17.15
N ILE A 125 -26.97 -7.74 -15.95
CA ILE A 125 -25.62 -7.31 -15.62
C ILE A 125 -25.01 -8.36 -14.69
N LEU A 126 -23.92 -8.98 -15.12
CA LEU A 126 -23.08 -9.81 -14.27
C LEU A 126 -21.99 -8.92 -13.65
N GLY A 127 -22.07 -8.69 -12.35
CA GLY A 127 -21.04 -8.02 -11.59
C GLY A 127 -20.03 -9.04 -11.03
N ILE A 128 -18.76 -8.88 -11.38
CA ILE A 128 -17.67 -9.71 -10.86
C ILE A 128 -16.73 -8.81 -10.09
N SER A 129 -16.52 -9.12 -8.80
CA SER A 129 -15.62 -8.35 -7.93
C SER A 129 -14.62 -9.27 -7.23
N THR A 130 -13.52 -8.70 -6.78
CA THR A 130 -12.53 -9.39 -5.94
C THR A 130 -12.57 -8.83 -4.52
N THR A 131 -12.25 -9.66 -3.55
CA THR A 131 -12.03 -9.23 -2.15
C THR A 131 -10.59 -8.76 -1.90
N VAL A 132 -9.69 -9.02 -2.86
CA VAL A 132 -8.26 -8.68 -2.79
C VAL A 132 -7.80 -8.14 -4.13
N GLN A 133 -7.16 -6.98 -4.12
CA GLN A 133 -6.70 -6.29 -5.33
C GLN A 133 -5.62 -7.07 -6.12
N CYS A 134 -4.78 -7.85 -5.45
CA CYS A 134 -3.72 -8.62 -6.11
C CYS A 134 -4.21 -9.69 -7.09
N VAL A 135 -5.48 -10.10 -7.06
CA VAL A 135 -6.06 -11.07 -8.00
C VAL A 135 -6.77 -10.43 -9.19
N THR A 136 -6.68 -9.10 -9.37
CA THR A 136 -7.33 -8.38 -10.48
C THR A 136 -6.90 -8.93 -11.86
N GLY A 137 -5.65 -9.35 -12.02
CA GLY A 137 -5.17 -9.97 -13.25
C GLY A 137 -5.92 -11.27 -13.60
N VAL A 138 -6.17 -12.12 -12.61
CA VAL A 138 -6.93 -13.37 -12.77
C VAL A 138 -8.38 -13.07 -13.12
N LEU A 139 -8.98 -12.06 -12.46
CA LEU A 139 -10.34 -11.63 -12.75
C LEU A 139 -10.51 -11.13 -14.19
N ASN A 140 -9.56 -10.34 -14.69
CA ASN A 140 -9.60 -9.86 -16.08
C ASN A 140 -9.58 -11.02 -17.09
N VAL A 141 -8.73 -12.02 -16.87
CA VAL A 141 -8.69 -13.23 -17.73
C VAL A 141 -10.01 -13.99 -17.66
N ALA A 142 -10.61 -14.12 -16.48
CA ALA A 142 -11.91 -14.79 -16.31
C ALA A 142 -13.03 -14.04 -17.05
N VAL A 143 -13.05 -12.69 -16.95
CA VAL A 143 -14.04 -11.85 -17.64
C VAL A 143 -13.93 -11.97 -19.16
N GLU A 144 -12.70 -11.95 -19.70
CA GLU A 144 -12.51 -12.12 -21.16
C GLU A 144 -13.02 -13.48 -21.64
N ARG A 145 -12.75 -14.57 -20.92
CA ARG A 145 -13.26 -15.89 -21.27
C ARG A 145 -14.79 -15.98 -21.23
N ILE A 146 -15.44 -15.34 -20.26
CA ILE A 146 -16.91 -15.29 -20.18
C ILE A 146 -17.53 -14.52 -21.34
N LYS A 147 -16.83 -13.53 -21.89
CA LYS A 147 -17.31 -12.78 -23.06
C LYS A 147 -17.22 -13.54 -24.37
N GLU A 148 -16.35 -14.55 -24.45
CA GLU A 148 -16.15 -15.39 -25.63
C GLU A 148 -17.19 -16.50 -25.74
N GLU A 149 -17.90 -16.86 -24.67
CA GLU A 149 -19.01 -17.82 -24.62
C GLU A 149 -20.37 -17.15 -24.88
#